data_cd12e4de6d9300eaf17d50edad19cc33
#
_entry.id   cd12e4de6d9300eaf17d50edad19cc33
#
_cell.length_a   1.000
_cell.length_b   1.000
_cell.length_c   1.000
_cell.angle_alpha   90.00
_cell.angle_beta   90.00
_cell.angle_gamma   90.00
#
_symmetry.space_group_name_H-M   'P 1'
#
loop_
_entity.id
_entity.type
_entity.pdbx_description
1 polymer ?
#
loop_
_entity_poly.entity_id
_entity_poly.type
_entity_poly.pdbx_seq_one_letter_code
_entity_poly.pdbx_strand_id
1 'polypeptide(L)'
;MGKSLQPHSGSSPPHFPLRQATRNYLRTSTILTLALIGVSAVAFFHYAPALSWDAAPPFKFYANITRPQNICVGVRGDASSYSGYIGLEGDNPESHRRSFFWYFEAEEDPTNAPVILTFGGGPGTTGMLKPLGSVGPCILSPNGTVPNPDRITERFNMLALDHPIGTGFSYGRVVNNSYDAALDVYDFLQKFFALFPHLSKNQLIITGGSYGGMFIPNVATVIQERNEALSHKDTGAVRINLESLMISNPISDPVSHYRWLLYFYCELHSVYDKDTCAAMYAKLPDCLDLIEMSLQATGFSESANAARRAARTACSNIAWGGDTHGVVVEDVRRTCHEENSLDCFPLFKWIEQYFRDPAVKRALGVPPSFNYTALSASVSDAFSVTADVMLPAHLMYEPLLAKGIRVLHYIGAQDGNCAWPGVLSFLKLLRTPFQRPFNGAPDVPWPTPDSDTVTVRAIGDGAGNMTYILIKEAGHFPSQDQPALVKDIMEHWIYNISWFQPVTEVSR
;
A
#
# COMPACT_ATOMS: atom_id res chain seq x y z
N MET A 1 14.44 6.82 45.90
CA MET A 1 13.33 5.99 46.44
C MET A 1 12.50 5.60 45.25
N GLY A 2 12.75 4.38 44.73
CA GLY A 2 12.09 3.87 43.54
C GLY A 2 10.67 3.43 43.84
N LYS A 3 9.75 3.78 42.97
CA LYS A 3 8.45 3.10 42.85
C LYS A 3 8.49 2.31 41.54
N SER A 4 8.55 0.98 41.71
CA SER A 4 8.36 0.02 40.64
C SER A 4 6.91 0.12 40.14
N LEU A 5 6.71 0.38 38.87
CA LEU A 5 5.43 0.20 38.20
C LEU A 5 5.27 -1.27 37.88
N GLN A 6 4.29 -1.94 38.50
CA GLN A 6 3.86 -3.28 38.14
C GLN A 6 3.16 -3.26 36.76
N PRO A 7 3.35 -4.29 35.94
CA PRO A 7 2.64 -4.39 34.65
C PRO A 7 1.16 -4.65 34.89
N HIS A 8 0.32 -3.80 34.32
CA HIS A 8 -1.13 -4.05 34.26
C HIS A 8 -1.38 -5.30 33.41
N SER A 9 -1.98 -6.30 34.03
CA SER A 9 -2.53 -7.49 33.41
C SER A 9 -3.47 -7.13 32.28
N GLY A 10 -3.28 -7.77 31.12
CA GLY A 10 -3.98 -7.51 29.87
C GLY A 10 -5.50 -7.40 30.03
N SER A 11 -6.01 -6.22 29.83
CA SER A 11 -7.43 -6.00 29.60
C SER A 11 -7.72 -6.32 28.13
N SER A 12 -8.53 -7.34 27.90
CA SER A 12 -9.14 -7.60 26.59
C SER A 12 -9.84 -6.32 26.10
N PRO A 13 -9.74 -5.97 24.82
CA PRO A 13 -10.42 -4.78 24.28
C PRO A 13 -11.92 -4.88 24.57
N PRO A 14 -12.60 -3.74 24.82
CA PRO A 14 -13.99 -3.73 25.15
C PRO A 14 -14.81 -4.39 24.05
N HIS A 15 -15.62 -5.37 24.41
CA HIS A 15 -16.66 -5.94 23.57
C HIS A 15 -17.75 -4.88 23.37
N PHE A 16 -17.71 -4.14 22.25
CA PHE A 16 -18.85 -3.36 21.84
C PHE A 16 -19.95 -4.31 21.35
N PRO A 17 -21.14 -4.32 21.95
CA PRO A 17 -22.22 -5.17 21.49
C PRO A 17 -22.61 -4.76 20.07
N LEU A 18 -22.40 -5.63 19.12
CA LEU A 18 -23.08 -5.56 17.82
C LEU A 18 -24.58 -5.57 18.12
N ARG A 19 -25.28 -4.48 17.83
CA ARG A 19 -26.74 -4.42 17.97
C ARG A 19 -27.33 -5.58 17.18
N GLN A 20 -28.12 -6.40 17.85
CA GLN A 20 -28.84 -7.55 17.28
C GLN A 20 -29.87 -7.18 16.18
N ALA A 21 -29.98 -5.92 15.83
CA ALA A 21 -30.89 -5.41 14.80
C ALA A 21 -30.61 -5.94 13.38
N THR A 22 -29.38 -6.36 13.09
CA THR A 22 -29.00 -6.82 11.75
C THR A 22 -29.41 -8.28 11.45
N ARG A 23 -29.78 -9.05 12.47
CA ARG A 23 -30.07 -10.49 12.26
C ARG A 23 -31.47 -10.78 11.65
N ASN A 24 -32.42 -9.87 11.80
CA ASN A 24 -33.79 -10.08 11.29
C ASN A 24 -33.99 -9.49 9.87
N TYR A 25 -33.16 -8.54 9.45
CA TYR A 25 -33.25 -7.97 8.10
C TYR A 25 -32.62 -8.88 7.04
N LEU A 26 -31.62 -9.68 7.42
CA LEU A 26 -30.93 -10.59 6.51
C LEU A 26 -31.74 -11.86 6.12
N ARG A 27 -32.80 -12.24 6.84
CA ARG A 27 -33.54 -13.48 6.52
C ARG A 27 -34.69 -13.30 5.53
N THR A 28 -35.23 -12.11 5.38
CA THR A 28 -36.31 -11.84 4.40
C THR A 28 -35.80 -11.15 3.14
N SER A 29 -34.69 -10.44 3.21
CA SER A 29 -34.06 -9.78 2.05
C SER A 29 -33.17 -10.74 1.25
N THR A 30 -32.65 -11.80 1.86
CA THR A 30 -31.66 -12.70 1.21
C THR A 30 -32.25 -13.47 0.02
N ILE A 31 -33.55 -13.77 0.03
CA ILE A 31 -34.17 -14.51 -1.11
C ILE A 31 -34.50 -13.59 -2.28
N LEU A 32 -34.88 -12.34 -2.04
CA LEU A 32 -35.09 -11.36 -3.11
C LEU A 32 -33.77 -10.77 -3.62
N THR A 33 -32.76 -10.61 -2.75
CA THR A 33 -31.45 -10.03 -3.12
C THR A 33 -30.61 -11.03 -3.91
N LEU A 34 -30.70 -12.33 -3.62
CA LEU A 34 -29.99 -13.35 -4.43
C LEU A 34 -30.56 -13.48 -5.83
N ALA A 35 -31.86 -13.24 -6.02
CA ALA A 35 -32.43 -13.19 -7.36
C ALA A 35 -32.07 -11.93 -8.15
N LEU A 36 -31.90 -10.78 -7.46
CA LEU A 36 -31.47 -9.52 -8.08
C LEU A 36 -29.95 -9.46 -8.28
N ILE A 37 -29.16 -10.01 -7.38
CA ILE A 37 -27.69 -10.10 -7.52
C ILE A 37 -27.32 -11.08 -8.63
N GLY A 38 -28.05 -12.20 -8.76
CA GLY A 38 -27.88 -13.13 -9.88
C GLY A 38 -28.14 -12.50 -11.25
N VAL A 39 -29.18 -11.64 -11.36
CA VAL A 39 -29.49 -10.91 -12.59
C VAL A 39 -28.56 -9.74 -12.84
N SER A 40 -28.12 -9.05 -11.78
CA SER A 40 -27.16 -7.94 -11.90
C SER A 40 -25.74 -8.41 -12.22
N ALA A 41 -25.30 -9.55 -11.67
CA ALA A 41 -23.99 -10.13 -12.02
C ALA A 41 -23.96 -10.60 -13.48
N VAL A 42 -25.06 -11.20 -13.98
CA VAL A 42 -25.15 -11.59 -15.39
C VAL A 42 -25.26 -10.37 -16.31
N ALA A 43 -25.91 -9.28 -15.90
CA ALA A 43 -25.96 -8.04 -16.66
C ALA A 43 -24.62 -7.29 -16.70
N PHE A 44 -23.82 -7.34 -15.63
CA PHE A 44 -22.47 -6.74 -15.61
C PHE A 44 -21.47 -7.47 -16.52
N PHE A 45 -21.59 -8.79 -16.67
CA PHE A 45 -20.77 -9.56 -17.62
C PHE A 45 -21.18 -9.35 -19.09
N HIS A 46 -22.36 -8.78 -19.36
CA HIS A 46 -22.83 -8.58 -20.75
C HIS A 46 -22.67 -7.14 -21.27
N TYR A 47 -22.25 -6.17 -20.42
CA TYR A 47 -22.07 -4.77 -20.83
C TYR A 47 -20.65 -4.24 -20.59
N ALA A 48 -19.67 -5.08 -20.24
CA ALA A 48 -18.28 -4.73 -20.51
C ALA A 48 -18.13 -4.76 -22.04
N PRO A 49 -17.75 -3.65 -22.71
CA PRO A 49 -17.46 -3.73 -24.13
C PRO A 49 -16.40 -4.81 -24.30
N ALA A 50 -16.70 -5.84 -25.08
CA ALA A 50 -15.73 -6.82 -25.49
C ALA A 50 -14.64 -6.05 -26.24
N LEU A 51 -13.55 -5.70 -25.55
CA LEU A 51 -12.34 -5.25 -26.20
C LEU A 51 -11.92 -6.41 -27.10
N SER A 52 -12.14 -6.26 -28.40
CA SER A 52 -11.68 -7.20 -29.40
C SER A 52 -10.15 -7.16 -29.38
N TRP A 53 -9.57 -8.17 -28.77
CA TRP A 53 -8.15 -8.43 -28.79
C TRP A 53 -7.84 -9.21 -30.08
N ASP A 54 -8.00 -8.57 -31.23
CA ASP A 54 -7.37 -9.05 -32.47
C ASP A 54 -5.88 -8.98 -32.24
N ALA A 55 -5.13 -10.00 -32.70
CA ALA A 55 -3.70 -10.15 -32.51
C ALA A 55 -3.00 -8.81 -32.79
N ALA A 56 -2.62 -8.13 -31.71
CA ALA A 56 -2.05 -6.80 -31.81
C ALA A 56 -0.71 -6.92 -32.52
N PRO A 57 -0.39 -6.00 -33.45
CA PRO A 57 0.95 -5.88 -33.98
C PRO A 57 1.92 -5.66 -32.81
N PRO A 58 3.22 -5.94 -32.96
CA PRO A 58 4.20 -5.80 -31.89
C PRO A 58 4.01 -4.41 -31.27
N PHE A 59 3.70 -4.39 -29.97
CA PHE A 59 3.31 -3.20 -29.22
C PHE A 59 4.30 -2.06 -29.46
N LYS A 60 3.91 -1.07 -30.26
CA LYS A 60 4.66 0.18 -30.34
C LYS A 60 4.19 1.07 -29.19
N PHE A 61 4.99 1.21 -28.17
CA PHE A 61 4.76 2.12 -27.07
C PHE A 61 5.97 3.06 -26.91
N TYR A 62 5.77 4.19 -26.30
CA TYR A 62 6.87 5.07 -25.94
C TYR A 62 7.68 4.45 -24.81
N ALA A 63 8.99 4.38 -25.00
CA ALA A 63 9.94 4.03 -23.94
C ALA A 63 11.19 4.90 -24.08
N ASN A 64 11.61 5.51 -22.98
CA ASN A 64 12.86 6.24 -22.89
C ASN A 64 13.58 5.77 -21.61
N ILE A 65 14.59 4.93 -21.80
CA ILE A 65 15.27 4.23 -20.71
C ILE A 65 16.73 4.67 -20.66
N THR A 66 17.21 4.97 -19.47
CA THR A 66 18.61 5.30 -19.18
C THR A 66 19.21 4.32 -18.18
N ARG A 67 20.53 4.30 -18.09
CA ARG A 67 21.31 3.67 -17.02
C ARG A 67 21.90 4.78 -16.15
N PRO A 68 21.29 5.12 -15.01
CA PRO A 68 21.81 6.15 -14.13
C PRO A 68 23.22 5.83 -13.62
N GLN A 69 24.05 6.87 -13.54
CA GLN A 69 25.42 6.77 -13.05
C GLN A 69 25.65 7.85 -12.00
N ASN A 70 26.40 7.51 -10.95
CA ASN A 70 26.84 8.44 -9.89
C ASN A 70 25.71 9.13 -9.11
N ILE A 71 24.51 8.54 -9.03
CA ILE A 71 23.36 9.14 -8.33
C ILE A 71 22.78 8.26 -7.21
N CYS A 72 23.17 7.01 -7.12
CA CYS A 72 22.87 6.13 -5.99
C CYS A 72 24.07 5.24 -5.76
N VAL A 73 24.93 5.63 -4.84
CA VAL A 73 26.13 4.87 -4.49
C VAL A 73 25.74 3.76 -3.54
N GLY A 74 25.81 2.52 -4.00
CA GLY A 74 25.55 1.33 -3.21
C GLY A 74 26.78 0.84 -2.44
N VAL A 75 26.62 -0.23 -1.66
CA VAL A 75 27.70 -0.85 -0.87
C VAL A 75 28.81 -1.43 -1.75
N ARG A 76 28.49 -1.88 -2.95
CA ARG A 76 29.42 -2.47 -3.93
C ARG A 76 29.77 -1.52 -5.10
N GLY A 77 29.56 -0.23 -4.93
CA GLY A 77 29.69 0.79 -5.98
C GLY A 77 28.33 1.30 -6.47
N ASP A 78 28.26 1.85 -7.68
CA ASP A 78 26.98 2.27 -8.27
C ASP A 78 26.07 1.04 -8.43
N ALA A 79 24.84 1.18 -7.92
CA ALA A 79 23.82 0.14 -8.08
C ALA A 79 23.46 0.02 -9.56
N SER A 80 23.51 -1.22 -10.09
CA SER A 80 23.06 -1.49 -11.46
C SER A 80 21.58 -1.16 -11.57
N SER A 81 21.23 -0.15 -12.34
CA SER A 81 19.86 0.34 -12.41
C SER A 81 19.46 0.89 -13.78
N TYR A 82 18.17 0.96 -14.00
CA TYR A 82 17.52 1.53 -15.17
C TYR A 82 16.41 2.46 -14.73
N SER A 83 16.31 3.62 -15.35
CA SER A 83 15.24 4.57 -15.06
C SER A 83 14.69 5.18 -16.34
N GLY A 84 13.50 5.74 -16.26
CA GLY A 84 12.91 6.45 -17.39
C GLY A 84 11.40 6.32 -17.46
N TYR A 85 10.89 6.43 -18.67
CA TYR A 85 9.46 6.52 -18.92
C TYR A 85 8.95 5.39 -19.80
N ILE A 86 7.79 4.88 -19.44
CA ILE A 86 6.96 4.00 -20.28
C ILE A 86 5.64 4.73 -20.56
N GLY A 87 5.29 4.84 -21.85
CA GLY A 87 4.00 5.35 -22.30
C GLY A 87 2.90 4.32 -22.07
N LEU A 88 1.85 4.72 -21.36
CA LEU A 88 0.70 3.87 -21.08
C LEU A 88 -0.31 3.89 -22.23
N GLU A 89 -1.34 3.04 -22.15
CA GLU A 89 -2.43 3.03 -23.10
C GLU A 89 -3.03 4.43 -23.26
N GLY A 90 -3.21 4.86 -24.51
CA GLY A 90 -3.69 6.21 -24.85
C GLY A 90 -2.63 7.30 -24.78
N ASP A 91 -1.32 7.00 -24.55
CA ASP A 91 -0.25 7.97 -24.67
C ASP A 91 -0.08 8.40 -26.14
N ASN A 92 -0.16 9.71 -26.37
CA ASN A 92 0.05 10.31 -27.67
C ASN A 92 0.57 11.76 -27.51
N PRO A 93 1.03 12.42 -28.60
CA PRO A 93 1.59 13.77 -28.50
C PRO A 93 0.64 14.85 -27.95
N GLU A 94 -0.67 14.66 -28.09
CA GLU A 94 -1.68 15.62 -27.63
C GLU A 94 -2.12 15.34 -26.17
N SER A 95 -2.01 14.08 -25.74
CA SER A 95 -2.41 13.64 -24.40
C SER A 95 -1.41 12.63 -23.85
N HIS A 96 -0.38 13.12 -23.22
CA HIS A 96 0.62 12.24 -22.62
C HIS A 96 0.05 11.42 -21.46
N ARG A 97 0.51 10.17 -21.37
CA ARG A 97 0.29 9.26 -20.25
C ARG A 97 1.57 8.45 -20.04
N ARG A 98 2.48 8.94 -19.20
CA ARG A 98 3.82 8.40 -19.06
C ARG A 98 4.13 8.12 -17.60
N SER A 99 4.35 6.85 -17.29
CA SER A 99 4.81 6.39 -15.98
C SER A 99 6.32 6.43 -15.92
N PHE A 100 6.83 7.05 -14.87
CA PHE A 100 8.24 7.05 -14.51
C PHE A 100 8.52 5.89 -13.57
N PHE A 101 9.63 5.18 -13.81
CA PHE A 101 10.12 4.12 -12.93
C PHE A 101 11.63 4.23 -12.70
N TRP A 102 12.07 3.61 -11.60
CA TRP A 102 13.47 3.34 -11.34
C TRP A 102 13.60 1.89 -10.90
N TYR A 103 14.26 1.08 -11.72
CA TYR A 103 14.50 -0.34 -11.53
C TYR A 103 15.94 -0.56 -11.13
N PHE A 104 16.16 -1.33 -10.07
CA PHE A 104 17.45 -1.78 -9.58
C PHE A 104 17.54 -3.29 -9.68
N GLU A 105 18.61 -3.78 -10.31
CA GLU A 105 18.93 -5.20 -10.36
C GLU A 105 19.38 -5.69 -8.98
N ALA A 106 19.00 -6.93 -8.65
CA ALA A 106 19.58 -7.61 -7.50
C ALA A 106 21.11 -7.76 -7.66
N GLU A 107 21.85 -7.60 -6.57
CA GLU A 107 23.31 -7.79 -6.59
C GLU A 107 23.66 -9.28 -6.74
N GLU A 108 22.78 -10.16 -6.24
CA GLU A 108 22.88 -11.61 -6.36
C GLU A 108 21.82 -12.13 -7.32
N ASP A 109 22.22 -12.84 -8.36
CA ASP A 109 21.36 -13.49 -9.37
C ASP A 109 20.20 -12.63 -9.91
N PRO A 110 20.46 -11.45 -10.50
CA PRO A 110 19.41 -10.54 -10.95
C PRO A 110 18.45 -11.17 -11.96
N THR A 111 18.86 -12.21 -12.67
CA THR A 111 18.03 -12.89 -13.67
C THR A 111 16.88 -13.69 -13.05
N ASN A 112 17.11 -14.32 -11.90
CA ASN A 112 16.13 -15.20 -11.25
C ASN A 112 15.55 -14.61 -9.94
N ALA A 113 16.18 -13.56 -9.39
CA ALA A 113 15.72 -12.92 -8.17
C ALA A 113 14.28 -12.41 -8.31
N PRO A 114 13.43 -12.54 -7.25
CA PRO A 114 12.09 -11.97 -7.24
C PRO A 114 12.09 -10.48 -7.54
N VAL A 115 11.02 -10.01 -8.19
CA VAL A 115 10.80 -8.59 -8.48
C VAL A 115 9.87 -7.98 -7.44
N ILE A 116 10.33 -6.96 -6.75
CA ILE A 116 9.53 -6.19 -5.78
C ILE A 116 9.07 -4.90 -6.45
N LEU A 117 7.79 -4.84 -6.80
CA LEU A 117 7.14 -3.60 -7.24
C LEU A 117 6.77 -2.77 -6.02
N THR A 118 7.22 -1.52 -6.00
CA THR A 118 6.90 -0.59 -4.92
C THR A 118 6.43 0.76 -5.44
N PHE A 119 5.46 1.35 -4.75
CA PHE A 119 4.97 2.72 -4.99
C PHE A 119 4.59 3.40 -3.67
N GLY A 120 4.33 4.71 -3.74
CA GLY A 120 3.94 5.51 -2.59
C GLY A 120 2.47 5.33 -2.22
N GLY A 121 2.07 6.02 -1.14
CA GLY A 121 0.67 6.19 -0.72
C GLY A 121 0.12 7.56 -1.11
N GLY A 122 -0.48 8.25 -0.19
CA GLY A 122 -0.99 9.62 -0.32
C GLY A 122 -2.51 9.70 -0.41
N PRO A 123 -3.15 9.69 -1.59
CA PRO A 123 -2.61 9.44 -2.94
C PRO A 123 -1.71 10.56 -3.45
N GLY A 124 -0.76 10.20 -4.31
CA GLY A 124 0.16 11.15 -4.94
C GLY A 124 1.54 11.28 -4.28
N THR A 125 1.86 10.41 -3.31
CA THR A 125 3.21 10.33 -2.75
C THR A 125 4.13 9.55 -3.70
N THR A 126 5.30 10.11 -3.99
CA THR A 126 6.28 9.50 -4.89
C THR A 126 6.72 8.11 -4.45
N GLY A 127 6.87 7.19 -5.41
CA GLY A 127 7.46 5.87 -5.19
C GLY A 127 8.96 5.92 -4.91
N MET A 128 9.61 7.04 -5.22
CA MET A 128 11.06 7.22 -5.07
C MET A 128 11.52 7.37 -3.61
N LEU A 129 10.62 7.44 -2.65
CA LEU A 129 10.95 7.32 -1.23
C LEU A 129 11.56 5.96 -0.87
N LYS A 130 11.19 4.90 -1.60
CA LYS A 130 11.66 3.54 -1.31
C LYS A 130 13.11 3.29 -1.72
N PRO A 131 13.55 3.58 -2.96
CA PRO A 131 14.94 3.35 -3.35
C PRO A 131 15.94 4.30 -2.66
N LEU A 132 15.51 5.46 -2.18
CA LEU A 132 16.37 6.46 -1.55
C LEU A 132 16.28 6.50 -0.02
N GLY A 133 15.59 5.55 0.57
CA GLY A 133 15.44 5.45 2.02
C GLY A 133 15.36 4.01 2.49
N SER A 134 15.41 3.82 3.80
CA SER A 134 15.02 2.60 4.48
C SER A 134 15.75 1.34 3.99
N VAL A 135 15.11 0.59 3.10
CA VAL A 135 15.60 -0.70 2.57
C VAL A 135 16.01 -0.61 1.09
N GLY A 136 16.10 0.59 0.53
CA GLY A 136 16.56 0.82 -0.84
C GLY A 136 18.05 0.58 -1.03
N PRO A 137 18.57 0.64 -2.26
CA PRO A 137 19.99 0.40 -2.57
C PRO A 137 20.92 1.45 -1.95
N CYS A 138 20.42 2.66 -1.74
CA CYS A 138 21.15 3.76 -1.11
C CYS A 138 20.23 4.57 -0.19
N ILE A 139 20.81 5.32 0.73
CA ILE A 139 20.11 6.24 1.63
C ILE A 139 20.40 7.67 1.19
N LEU A 140 19.35 8.48 1.06
CA LEU A 140 19.47 9.90 0.80
C LEU A 140 19.77 10.66 2.12
N SER A 141 20.76 11.53 2.05
CA SER A 141 21.14 12.49 3.09
C SER A 141 21.15 13.91 2.52
N PRO A 142 21.28 14.95 3.36
CA PRO A 142 21.43 16.33 2.89
C PRO A 142 22.59 16.54 1.91
N ASN A 143 23.62 15.68 1.98
CA ASN A 143 24.84 15.76 1.18
C ASN A 143 24.84 14.81 -0.04
N GLY A 144 23.70 14.23 -0.39
CA GLY A 144 23.58 13.23 -1.45
C GLY A 144 23.35 11.82 -0.92
N THR A 145 23.56 10.80 -1.77
CA THR A 145 23.31 9.41 -1.41
C THR A 145 24.53 8.76 -0.75
N VAL A 146 24.24 7.88 0.21
CA VAL A 146 25.23 7.03 0.89
C VAL A 146 24.84 5.56 0.78
N PRO A 147 25.81 4.62 0.88
CA PRO A 147 25.52 3.20 0.85
C PRO A 147 24.54 2.77 1.94
N ASN A 148 23.61 1.87 1.61
CA ASN A 148 22.66 1.30 2.58
C ASN A 148 23.07 -0.12 2.97
N PRO A 149 23.42 -0.38 4.24
CA PRO A 149 23.73 -1.73 4.70
C PRO A 149 22.48 -2.64 4.73
N ASP A 150 21.28 -2.08 4.95
CA ASP A 150 20.01 -2.80 5.08
C ASP A 150 19.25 -2.91 3.76
N ARG A 151 19.95 -2.80 2.63
CA ARG A 151 19.34 -2.84 1.30
C ARG A 151 18.78 -4.23 0.96
N ILE A 152 17.57 -4.24 0.43
CA ILE A 152 16.96 -5.48 -0.10
C ILE A 152 17.48 -5.83 -1.50
N THR A 153 18.07 -4.88 -2.21
CA THR A 153 18.66 -5.11 -3.54
C THR A 153 19.90 -6.01 -3.52
N GLU A 154 20.38 -6.39 -2.34
CA GLU A 154 21.34 -7.49 -2.22
C GLU A 154 20.80 -8.77 -2.85
N ARG A 155 19.51 -9.08 -2.65
CA ARG A 155 18.87 -10.35 -3.03
C ARG A 155 17.65 -10.22 -3.95
N PHE A 156 17.07 -9.02 -4.10
CA PHE A 156 15.83 -8.83 -4.83
C PHE A 156 15.95 -7.72 -5.86
N ASN A 157 15.31 -7.91 -7.00
CA ASN A 157 15.08 -6.84 -7.97
C ASN A 157 14.08 -5.84 -7.42
N MET A 158 14.40 -4.54 -7.40
CA MET A 158 13.51 -3.50 -6.91
C MET A 158 13.00 -2.63 -8.07
N LEU A 159 11.71 -2.58 -8.27
CA LEU A 159 11.03 -1.75 -9.26
C LEU A 159 10.20 -0.68 -8.54
N ALA A 160 10.75 0.53 -8.45
CA ALA A 160 10.04 1.67 -7.89
C ALA A 160 9.27 2.42 -8.98
N LEU A 161 7.99 2.69 -8.75
CA LEU A 161 7.09 3.33 -9.70
C LEU A 161 6.49 4.59 -9.10
N ASP A 162 6.59 5.72 -9.80
CA ASP A 162 5.80 6.91 -9.49
C ASP A 162 4.37 6.70 -9.97
N HIS A 163 3.47 6.46 -9.01
CA HIS A 163 2.09 6.03 -9.27
C HIS A 163 1.11 6.72 -8.31
N PRO A 164 -0.08 7.13 -8.78
CA PRO A 164 -0.60 7.14 -10.16
C PRO A 164 0.10 8.16 -11.08
N ILE A 165 -0.32 8.23 -12.36
CA ILE A 165 0.13 9.31 -13.27
C ILE A 165 -0.14 10.69 -12.63
N GLY A 166 0.83 11.58 -12.70
CA GLY A 166 0.83 12.88 -12.03
C GLY A 166 1.59 12.89 -10.70
N THR A 167 2.07 11.72 -10.24
CA THR A 167 2.92 11.58 -9.04
C THR A 167 4.38 11.65 -9.42
N GLY A 168 5.19 12.38 -8.64
CA GLY A 168 6.64 12.45 -8.80
C GLY A 168 7.04 12.88 -10.21
N PHE A 169 7.75 12.04 -10.93
CA PHE A 169 8.15 12.25 -12.33
C PHE A 169 7.12 11.72 -13.34
N SER A 170 6.13 10.92 -12.94
CA SER A 170 5.06 10.47 -13.83
C SER A 170 4.17 11.64 -14.24
N TYR A 171 3.79 11.72 -15.52
CA TYR A 171 3.01 12.86 -16.02
C TYR A 171 2.01 12.47 -17.10
N GLY A 172 0.99 13.32 -17.22
CA GLY A 172 -0.07 13.18 -18.20
C GLY A 172 -1.46 13.28 -17.58
N ARG A 173 -2.45 12.70 -18.24
CA ARG A 173 -3.84 12.70 -17.76
C ARG A 173 -3.95 11.86 -16.48
N VAL A 174 -4.28 12.55 -15.39
CA VAL A 174 -4.45 11.96 -14.06
C VAL A 174 -5.75 11.13 -14.01
N VAL A 175 -5.69 9.95 -13.37
CA VAL A 175 -6.87 9.18 -12.97
C VAL A 175 -7.35 9.61 -11.58
N ASN A 176 -8.55 9.24 -11.19
CA ASN A 176 -9.16 9.74 -9.95
C ASN A 176 -9.70 8.63 -9.02
N ASN A 177 -9.30 7.40 -9.28
CA ASN A 177 -9.68 6.26 -8.44
C ASN A 177 -8.66 5.13 -8.55
N SER A 178 -8.63 4.26 -7.55
CA SER A 178 -7.63 3.19 -7.42
C SER A 178 -7.79 2.07 -8.45
N TYR A 179 -9.00 1.85 -8.99
CA TYR A 179 -9.21 0.82 -10.01
C TYR A 179 -8.61 1.24 -11.35
N ASP A 180 -8.88 2.48 -11.83
CA ASP A 180 -8.28 2.99 -13.05
C ASP A 180 -6.75 3.08 -12.92
N ALA A 181 -6.28 3.48 -11.74
CA ALA A 181 -4.85 3.48 -11.42
C ALA A 181 -4.25 2.07 -11.50
N ALA A 182 -4.98 1.03 -11.10
CA ALA A 182 -4.52 -0.36 -11.18
C ALA A 182 -4.44 -0.86 -12.64
N LEU A 183 -5.34 -0.42 -13.51
CA LEU A 183 -5.25 -0.71 -14.96
C LEU A 183 -3.96 -0.12 -15.56
N ASP A 184 -3.59 1.08 -15.13
CA ASP A 184 -2.34 1.72 -15.54
C ASP A 184 -1.10 0.92 -15.09
N VAL A 185 -1.10 0.38 -13.87
CA VAL A 185 0.01 -0.47 -13.38
C VAL A 185 0.08 -1.77 -14.18
N TYR A 186 -1.06 -2.40 -14.49
CA TYR A 186 -1.07 -3.62 -15.30
C TYR A 186 -0.48 -3.36 -16.69
N ASP A 187 -0.92 -2.30 -17.37
CA ASP A 187 -0.39 -1.91 -18.68
C ASP A 187 1.11 -1.58 -18.62
N PHE A 188 1.53 -0.86 -17.58
CA PHE A 188 2.94 -0.61 -17.31
C PHE A 188 3.74 -1.91 -17.20
N LEU A 189 3.28 -2.87 -16.39
CA LEU A 189 3.97 -4.15 -16.16
C LEU A 189 4.09 -4.97 -17.45
N GLN A 190 3.05 -5.01 -18.30
CA GLN A 190 3.11 -5.68 -19.61
C GLN A 190 4.24 -5.10 -20.47
N LYS A 191 4.38 -3.79 -20.51
CA LYS A 191 5.41 -3.09 -21.28
C LYS A 191 6.78 -3.19 -20.62
N PHE A 192 6.85 -3.16 -19.30
CA PHE A 192 8.08 -3.37 -18.54
C PHE A 192 8.66 -4.76 -18.83
N PHE A 193 7.85 -5.81 -18.76
CA PHE A 193 8.29 -7.17 -19.07
C PHE A 193 8.60 -7.39 -20.57
N ALA A 194 8.05 -6.59 -21.47
CA ALA A 194 8.49 -6.57 -22.86
C ALA A 194 9.89 -5.96 -23.03
N LEU A 195 10.26 -4.97 -22.20
CA LEU A 195 11.60 -4.38 -22.17
C LEU A 195 12.63 -5.25 -21.41
N PHE A 196 12.18 -5.95 -20.37
CA PHE A 196 12.99 -6.81 -19.51
C PHE A 196 12.43 -8.25 -19.49
N PRO A 197 12.48 -8.97 -20.64
CA PRO A 197 11.78 -10.27 -20.80
C PRO A 197 12.30 -11.37 -19.90
N HIS A 198 13.54 -11.30 -19.45
CA HIS A 198 14.13 -12.25 -18.52
C HIS A 198 13.43 -12.23 -17.15
N LEU A 199 12.84 -11.10 -16.76
CA LEU A 199 12.13 -10.94 -15.48
C LEU A 199 10.67 -11.43 -15.53
N SER A 200 10.12 -11.69 -16.71
CA SER A 200 8.69 -11.96 -16.89
C SER A 200 8.17 -13.21 -16.17
N LYS A 201 9.06 -14.14 -15.82
CA LYS A 201 8.73 -15.38 -15.11
C LYS A 201 9.02 -15.32 -13.61
N ASN A 202 9.77 -14.30 -13.17
CA ASN A 202 10.15 -14.16 -11.77
C ASN A 202 8.90 -13.88 -10.90
N GLN A 203 8.98 -14.27 -9.64
CA GLN A 203 7.95 -13.93 -8.68
C GLN A 203 7.81 -12.41 -8.59
N LEU A 204 6.58 -11.91 -8.66
CA LEU A 204 6.25 -10.52 -8.41
C LEU A 204 5.67 -10.38 -7.01
N ILE A 205 6.29 -9.52 -6.21
CA ILE A 205 5.81 -9.09 -4.91
C ILE A 205 5.42 -7.63 -5.02
N ILE A 206 4.24 -7.25 -4.52
CA ILE A 206 3.81 -5.84 -4.51
C ILE A 206 3.87 -5.31 -3.09
N THR A 207 4.59 -4.20 -2.88
CA THR A 207 4.70 -3.57 -1.55
C THR A 207 4.39 -2.09 -1.58
N GLY A 208 3.83 -1.59 -0.48
CA GLY A 208 3.53 -0.17 -0.27
C GLY A 208 2.88 0.04 1.09
N GLY A 209 2.53 1.29 1.37
CA GLY A 209 1.91 1.64 2.66
C GLY A 209 0.86 2.72 2.51
N SER A 210 0.17 3.04 3.64
CA SER A 210 -0.80 4.13 3.66
C SER A 210 -1.92 3.92 2.63
N TYR A 211 -2.11 4.84 1.70
CA TYR A 211 -3.03 4.68 0.58
C TYR A 211 -2.68 3.49 -0.35
N GLY A 212 -1.50 2.90 -0.20
CA GLY A 212 -1.16 1.61 -0.79
C GLY A 212 -2.14 0.50 -0.42
N GLY A 213 -2.83 0.63 0.72
CA GLY A 213 -3.94 -0.24 1.12
C GLY A 213 -5.17 -0.17 0.21
N MET A 214 -5.29 0.90 -0.60
CA MET A 214 -6.27 1.02 -1.68
C MET A 214 -5.68 0.53 -3.01
N PHE A 215 -4.44 0.94 -3.34
CA PHE A 215 -3.82 0.63 -4.63
C PHE A 215 -3.49 -0.87 -4.78
N ILE A 216 -2.82 -1.47 -3.79
CA ILE A 216 -2.27 -2.82 -3.90
C ILE A 216 -3.35 -3.88 -4.14
N PRO A 217 -4.47 -3.94 -3.37
CA PRO A 217 -5.50 -4.94 -3.64
C PRO A 217 -6.20 -4.72 -5.00
N ASN A 218 -6.36 -3.48 -5.48
CA ASN A 218 -6.86 -3.18 -6.81
C ASN A 218 -5.90 -3.71 -7.90
N VAL A 219 -4.60 -3.42 -7.79
CA VAL A 219 -3.56 -3.90 -8.73
C VAL A 219 -3.52 -5.42 -8.75
N ALA A 220 -3.52 -6.06 -7.59
CA ALA A 220 -3.51 -7.52 -7.47
C ALA A 220 -4.76 -8.15 -8.11
N THR A 221 -5.93 -7.56 -7.88
CA THR A 221 -7.19 -8.00 -8.48
C THR A 221 -7.14 -7.90 -9.99
N VAL A 222 -6.74 -6.76 -10.55
CA VAL A 222 -6.60 -6.58 -12.00
C VAL A 222 -5.62 -7.59 -12.60
N ILE A 223 -4.45 -7.81 -11.97
CA ILE A 223 -3.49 -8.81 -12.43
C ILE A 223 -4.12 -10.21 -12.46
N GLN A 224 -4.84 -10.62 -11.42
CA GLN A 224 -5.47 -11.93 -11.35
C GLN A 224 -6.57 -12.09 -12.41
N GLU A 225 -7.44 -11.12 -12.57
CA GLU A 225 -8.49 -11.12 -13.59
C GLU A 225 -7.91 -11.22 -15.01
N ARG A 226 -6.86 -10.45 -15.29
CA ARG A 226 -6.18 -10.49 -16.59
C ARG A 226 -5.43 -11.80 -16.80
N ASN A 227 -4.75 -12.35 -15.79
CA ASN A 227 -4.12 -13.65 -15.87
C ASN A 227 -5.12 -14.79 -16.16
N GLU A 228 -6.32 -14.73 -15.61
CA GLU A 228 -7.40 -15.70 -15.90
C GLU A 228 -7.90 -15.55 -17.33
N ALA A 229 -8.06 -14.33 -17.80
CA ALA A 229 -8.47 -14.07 -19.18
C ALA A 229 -7.46 -14.58 -20.23
N LEU A 230 -6.14 -14.55 -19.91
CA LEU A 230 -5.10 -15.09 -20.78
C LEU A 230 -5.16 -16.60 -20.96
N SER A 231 -5.67 -17.35 -19.99
CA SER A 231 -5.81 -18.81 -20.08
C SER A 231 -6.73 -19.25 -21.23
N HIS A 232 -7.51 -18.34 -21.79
CA HIS A 232 -8.51 -18.59 -22.83
C HIS A 232 -8.20 -17.96 -24.19
N LYS A 233 -7.12 -17.15 -24.30
CA LYS A 233 -6.77 -16.42 -25.54
C LYS A 233 -5.25 -16.28 -25.70
N ASP A 234 -4.77 -16.50 -26.91
CA ASP A 234 -3.39 -16.13 -27.29
C ASP A 234 -3.37 -14.63 -27.65
N THR A 235 -3.04 -13.79 -26.68
CA THR A 235 -3.10 -12.32 -26.82
C THR A 235 -1.73 -11.68 -26.94
N GLY A 236 -0.63 -12.47 -26.85
CA GLY A 236 0.74 -11.95 -26.76
C GLY A 236 1.04 -11.22 -25.43
N ALA A 237 0.08 -11.14 -24.53
CA ALA A 237 0.31 -10.57 -23.20
C ALA A 237 1.02 -11.57 -22.28
N VAL A 238 1.87 -11.06 -21.38
CA VAL A 238 2.63 -11.86 -20.42
C VAL A 238 1.76 -12.18 -19.21
N ARG A 239 1.71 -13.47 -18.83
CA ARG A 239 1.15 -13.85 -17.53
C ARG A 239 2.08 -13.36 -16.41
N ILE A 240 1.57 -12.52 -15.54
CA ILE A 240 2.33 -11.97 -14.41
C ILE A 240 2.30 -12.96 -13.25
N ASN A 241 3.47 -13.37 -12.78
CA ASN A 241 3.63 -14.32 -11.67
C ASN A 241 3.49 -13.61 -10.33
N LEU A 242 2.29 -13.06 -10.03
CA LEU A 242 1.98 -12.44 -8.74
C LEU A 242 2.00 -13.50 -7.64
N GLU A 243 2.90 -13.35 -6.68
CA GLU A 243 3.09 -14.30 -5.58
C GLU A 243 2.49 -13.79 -4.28
N SER A 244 2.76 -12.53 -3.90
CA SER A 244 2.32 -12.02 -2.61
C SER A 244 2.23 -10.50 -2.54
N LEU A 245 1.59 -10.03 -1.48
CA LEU A 245 1.40 -8.62 -1.13
C LEU A 245 2.02 -8.35 0.23
N MET A 246 2.74 -7.23 0.35
CA MET A 246 3.33 -6.75 1.59
C MET A 246 2.89 -5.31 1.84
N ILE A 247 2.11 -5.08 2.88
CA ILE A 247 1.45 -3.80 3.08
C ILE A 247 1.77 -3.26 4.48
N SER A 248 2.34 -2.04 4.52
CA SER A 248 2.61 -1.36 5.79
C SER A 248 1.56 -0.31 6.08
N ASN A 249 1.07 -0.27 7.31
CA ASN A 249 0.21 0.81 7.80
C ASN A 249 -0.86 1.26 6.79
N PRO A 250 -1.74 0.35 6.29
CA PRO A 250 -2.67 0.67 5.22
C PRO A 250 -3.94 1.35 5.71
N ILE A 251 -4.55 2.14 4.82
CA ILE A 251 -5.99 2.39 4.85
C ILE A 251 -6.65 1.47 3.81
N SER A 252 -7.53 0.55 4.24
CA SER A 252 -8.20 -0.41 3.35
C SER A 252 -9.68 -0.59 3.68
N ASP A 253 -10.10 -0.28 4.90
CA ASP A 253 -11.48 -0.33 5.37
C ASP A 253 -11.84 0.95 6.14
N PRO A 254 -12.68 1.82 5.59
CA PRO A 254 -13.02 3.07 6.26
C PRO A 254 -13.78 2.86 7.59
N VAL A 255 -14.61 1.82 7.71
CA VAL A 255 -15.36 1.54 8.94
C VAL A 255 -14.42 1.19 10.09
N SER A 256 -13.50 0.23 9.87
CA SER A 256 -12.52 -0.13 10.89
C SER A 256 -11.54 1.01 11.14
N HIS A 257 -11.13 1.74 10.10
CA HIS A 257 -10.20 2.86 10.23
C HIS A 257 -10.73 3.92 11.22
N TYR A 258 -11.86 4.54 10.95
CA TYR A 258 -12.36 5.64 11.78
C TYR A 258 -12.82 5.20 13.17
N ARG A 259 -13.39 4.00 13.30
CA ARG A 259 -13.79 3.44 14.61
C ARG A 259 -12.59 3.27 15.53
N TRP A 260 -11.52 2.68 15.04
CA TRP A 260 -10.35 2.35 15.85
C TRP A 260 -9.35 3.49 15.97
N LEU A 261 -9.43 4.49 15.11
CA LEU A 261 -8.63 5.71 15.20
C LEU A 261 -8.91 6.47 16.49
N LEU A 262 -10.20 6.64 16.84
CA LEU A 262 -10.56 7.28 18.11
C LEU A 262 -10.10 6.48 19.32
N TYR A 263 -10.22 5.16 19.28
CA TYR A 263 -9.70 4.31 20.35
C TYR A 263 -8.18 4.51 20.51
N PHE A 264 -7.45 4.59 19.40
CA PHE A 264 -6.03 4.85 19.39
C PHE A 264 -5.67 6.20 20.03
N TYR A 265 -6.35 7.27 19.64
CA TYR A 265 -6.07 8.61 20.13
C TYR A 265 -6.52 8.86 21.56
N CYS A 266 -7.63 8.27 21.97
CA CYS A 266 -8.26 8.55 23.25
C CYS A 266 -7.87 7.55 24.35
N GLU A 267 -7.79 6.26 24.02
CA GLU A 267 -7.61 5.22 25.01
C GLU A 267 -6.15 4.69 25.07
N LEU A 268 -5.46 4.59 23.91
CA LEU A 268 -4.11 4.04 23.89
C LEU A 268 -3.03 5.09 24.12
N HIS A 269 -3.16 6.27 23.52
CA HIS A 269 -2.09 7.27 23.49
C HIS A 269 -2.43 8.62 24.13
N SER A 270 -3.70 8.86 24.50
CA SER A 270 -4.15 10.12 25.09
C SER A 270 -3.71 11.37 24.30
N VAL A 271 -3.78 11.27 22.95
CA VAL A 271 -3.43 12.37 22.05
C VAL A 271 -4.45 13.51 22.19
N TYR A 272 -5.73 13.17 22.32
CA TYR A 272 -6.79 14.12 22.61
C TYR A 272 -7.11 14.15 24.10
N ASP A 273 -7.53 15.32 24.59
CA ASP A 273 -8.07 15.44 25.93
C ASP A 273 -9.47 14.77 26.05
N LYS A 274 -9.95 14.66 27.29
CA LYS A 274 -11.20 13.94 27.57
C LYS A 274 -12.42 14.59 26.94
N ASP A 275 -12.46 15.92 26.87
CA ASP A 275 -13.60 16.67 26.33
C ASP A 275 -13.63 16.54 24.80
N THR A 276 -12.47 16.63 24.16
CA THR A 276 -12.29 16.36 22.72
C THR A 276 -12.67 14.92 22.39
N CYS A 277 -12.21 13.94 23.17
CA CYS A 277 -12.57 12.53 22.98
C CYS A 277 -14.09 12.31 23.08
N ALA A 278 -14.74 12.86 24.11
CA ALA A 278 -16.20 12.76 24.27
C ALA A 278 -16.94 13.36 23.07
N ALA A 279 -16.50 14.54 22.60
CA ALA A 279 -17.10 15.20 21.44
C ALA A 279 -16.91 14.39 20.14
N MET A 280 -15.74 13.76 19.95
CA MET A 280 -15.46 12.94 18.76
C MET A 280 -16.23 11.62 18.79
N TYR A 281 -16.30 10.93 19.95
CA TYR A 281 -17.13 9.73 20.09
C TYR A 281 -18.63 10.01 19.86
N ALA A 282 -19.12 11.19 20.21
CA ALA A 282 -20.51 11.59 19.91
C ALA A 282 -20.79 11.73 18.40
N LYS A 283 -19.78 12.08 17.58
CA LYS A 283 -19.88 12.22 16.11
C LYS A 283 -19.64 10.90 15.37
N LEU A 284 -19.00 9.91 16.00
CA LEU A 284 -18.61 8.66 15.35
C LEU A 284 -19.78 7.88 14.73
N PRO A 285 -20.97 7.75 15.37
CA PRO A 285 -22.10 7.06 14.75
C PRO A 285 -22.49 7.67 13.39
N ASP A 286 -22.59 8.99 13.29
CA ASP A 286 -22.96 9.67 12.04
C ASP A 286 -21.92 9.41 10.92
N CYS A 287 -20.61 9.41 11.27
CA CYS A 287 -19.55 9.05 10.33
C CYS A 287 -19.74 7.62 9.81
N LEU A 288 -19.94 6.65 10.70
CA LEU A 288 -20.07 5.24 10.32
C LEU A 288 -21.33 4.98 9.50
N ASP A 289 -22.47 5.61 9.87
CA ASP A 289 -23.73 5.51 9.12
C ASP A 289 -23.57 6.07 7.69
N LEU A 290 -22.89 7.20 7.54
CA LEU A 290 -22.61 7.80 6.22
C LEU A 290 -21.67 6.91 5.38
N ILE A 291 -20.68 6.26 5.99
CA ILE A 291 -19.86 5.27 5.27
C ILE A 291 -20.76 4.13 4.78
N GLU A 292 -21.55 3.51 5.66
CA GLU A 292 -22.43 2.41 5.31
C GLU A 292 -23.43 2.80 4.21
N MET A 293 -24.01 4.00 4.27
CA MET A 293 -24.88 4.53 3.21
C MET A 293 -24.15 4.70 1.88
N SER A 294 -22.90 5.18 1.90
CA SER A 294 -22.11 5.38 0.69
C SER A 294 -21.75 4.06 -0.02
N LEU A 295 -21.66 2.96 0.73
CA LEU A 295 -21.38 1.62 0.20
C LEU A 295 -22.59 0.99 -0.55
N GLN A 296 -23.79 1.54 -0.38
CA GLN A 296 -24.97 1.10 -1.14
C GLN A 296 -24.91 1.53 -2.62
N ALA A 297 -24.13 2.55 -2.94
CA ALA A 297 -23.95 3.06 -4.28
C ALA A 297 -22.73 2.42 -4.94
N THR A 298 -22.93 1.78 -6.10
CA THR A 298 -21.85 1.11 -6.84
C THR A 298 -21.23 2.04 -7.91
N GLY A 299 -19.99 1.77 -8.27
CA GLY A 299 -19.26 2.49 -9.30
C GLY A 299 -18.91 3.94 -8.92
N PHE A 300 -18.66 4.78 -9.93
CA PHE A 300 -18.18 6.15 -9.79
C PHE A 300 -19.15 7.18 -10.38
N SER A 301 -20.46 6.93 -10.30
CA SER A 301 -21.47 7.94 -10.67
C SER A 301 -21.37 9.17 -9.75
N GLU A 302 -21.85 10.34 -10.21
CA GLU A 302 -21.79 11.55 -9.38
C GLU A 302 -22.55 11.40 -8.05
N SER A 303 -23.68 10.69 -8.04
CA SER A 303 -24.43 10.41 -6.81
C SER A 303 -23.63 9.53 -5.84
N ALA A 304 -22.95 8.50 -6.34
CA ALA A 304 -22.11 7.63 -5.54
C ALA A 304 -20.89 8.39 -4.99
N ASN A 305 -20.24 9.21 -5.83
CA ASN A 305 -19.12 10.06 -5.42
C ASN A 305 -19.55 11.08 -4.37
N ALA A 306 -20.72 11.72 -4.53
CA ALA A 306 -21.26 12.67 -3.57
C ALA A 306 -21.50 12.02 -2.20
N ALA A 307 -22.06 10.80 -2.16
CA ALA A 307 -22.26 10.06 -0.93
C ALA A 307 -20.92 9.75 -0.23
N ARG A 308 -19.89 9.31 -0.96
CA ARG A 308 -18.56 9.06 -0.41
C ARG A 308 -17.88 10.34 0.08
N ARG A 309 -18.01 11.45 -0.64
CA ARG A 309 -17.48 12.75 -0.19
C ARG A 309 -18.15 13.22 1.11
N ALA A 310 -19.48 13.03 1.25
CA ALA A 310 -20.18 13.34 2.47
C ALA A 310 -19.68 12.51 3.66
N ALA A 311 -19.53 11.19 3.48
CA ALA A 311 -18.94 10.30 4.48
C ALA A 311 -17.52 10.74 4.84
N ARG A 312 -16.65 10.98 3.86
CA ARG A 312 -15.28 11.46 4.09
C ARG A 312 -15.24 12.75 4.89
N THR A 313 -16.10 13.73 4.56
CA THR A 313 -16.15 15.01 5.27
C THR A 313 -16.54 14.82 6.72
N ALA A 314 -17.60 14.05 7.00
CA ALA A 314 -18.04 13.77 8.37
C ALA A 314 -16.95 13.07 9.19
N CYS A 315 -16.29 12.07 8.59
CA CYS A 315 -15.27 11.26 9.25
C CYS A 315 -13.93 12.00 9.43
N SER A 316 -13.55 12.87 8.48
CA SER A 316 -12.35 13.70 8.62
C SER A 316 -12.43 14.66 9.83
N ASN A 317 -13.63 15.13 10.18
CA ASN A 317 -13.84 15.94 11.37
C ASN A 317 -13.60 15.17 12.69
N ILE A 318 -13.55 13.83 12.63
CA ILE A 318 -13.20 12.97 13.76
C ILE A 318 -11.69 12.74 13.80
N ALA A 319 -11.11 12.42 12.65
CA ALA A 319 -9.69 12.12 12.54
C ALA A 319 -8.81 13.35 12.78
N TRP A 320 -9.22 14.51 12.29
CA TRP A 320 -8.42 15.73 12.25
C TRP A 320 -9.09 16.93 12.94
N GLY A 321 -10.18 16.69 13.64
CA GLY A 321 -10.98 17.78 14.25
C GLY A 321 -10.54 18.18 15.65
N GLY A 322 -9.57 17.49 16.25
CA GLY A 322 -9.00 17.79 17.56
C GLY A 322 -7.62 18.42 17.46
N ASP A 323 -7.24 19.19 18.47
CA ASP A 323 -5.87 19.67 18.62
C ASP A 323 -4.98 18.50 19.11
N THR A 324 -3.96 18.16 18.34
CA THR A 324 -2.97 17.14 18.71
C THR A 324 -1.84 17.70 19.58
N HIS A 325 -1.87 19.01 19.91
CA HIS A 325 -0.82 19.69 20.67
C HIS A 325 0.59 19.51 20.09
N GLY A 326 0.68 19.44 18.75
CA GLY A 326 1.94 19.23 18.03
C GLY A 326 2.40 17.77 17.96
N VAL A 327 1.61 16.80 18.42
CA VAL A 327 1.91 15.39 18.20
C VAL A 327 1.79 15.07 16.72
N VAL A 328 2.82 14.41 16.18
CA VAL A 328 2.86 13.98 14.77
C VAL A 328 2.00 12.74 14.59
N VAL A 329 0.97 12.85 13.75
CA VAL A 329 0.01 11.75 13.56
C VAL A 329 0.63 10.49 12.93
N GLU A 330 1.68 10.65 12.14
CA GLU A 330 2.43 9.53 11.58
C GLU A 330 3.34 8.82 12.60
N ASP A 331 3.62 9.45 13.74
CA ASP A 331 4.35 8.83 14.86
C ASP A 331 4.07 9.59 16.15
N VAL A 332 3.15 9.09 16.94
CA VAL A 332 2.68 9.76 18.17
C VAL A 332 3.75 9.92 19.26
N ARG A 333 4.95 9.35 19.09
CA ARG A 333 6.10 9.59 19.97
C ARG A 333 6.80 10.93 19.66
N ARG A 334 6.52 11.50 18.49
CA ARG A 334 7.17 12.72 17.99
C ARG A 334 6.29 13.93 18.19
N THR A 335 6.93 15.07 18.42
CA THR A 335 6.28 16.38 18.40
C THR A 335 6.92 17.23 17.32
N CYS A 336 6.10 17.98 16.59
CA CYS A 336 6.54 18.88 15.54
C CYS A 336 5.51 20.01 15.40
N HIS A 337 5.99 21.20 15.07
CA HIS A 337 5.15 22.40 14.96
C HIS A 337 5.15 22.99 13.54
N GLU A 338 5.55 22.20 12.54
CA GLU A 338 5.44 22.57 11.13
C GLU A 338 3.94 22.52 10.71
N GLU A 339 3.56 23.37 9.75
CA GLU A 339 2.18 23.43 9.26
C GLU A 339 1.72 22.10 8.61
N ASN A 340 2.65 21.38 7.99
CA ASN A 340 2.39 20.08 7.40
C ASN A 340 3.19 19.01 8.15
N SER A 341 2.52 17.98 8.66
CA SER A 341 3.16 16.89 9.41
C SER A 341 4.26 16.17 8.62
N LEU A 342 4.15 16.10 7.28
CA LEU A 342 5.20 15.51 6.43
C LEU A 342 6.51 16.32 6.42
N ASP A 343 6.47 17.63 6.69
CA ASP A 343 7.68 18.44 6.84
C ASP A 343 8.49 18.06 8.10
N CYS A 344 7.84 17.35 9.03
CA CYS A 344 8.48 16.74 10.19
C CYS A 344 9.31 15.47 9.85
N PHE A 345 9.25 15.03 8.60
CA PHE A 345 10.03 13.92 8.08
C PHE A 345 11.07 14.44 7.06
N PRO A 346 12.32 14.62 7.45
CA PRO A 346 13.35 15.27 6.62
C PRO A 346 13.54 14.65 5.23
N LEU A 347 13.27 13.35 5.08
CA LEU A 347 13.43 12.64 3.81
C LEU A 347 12.56 13.26 2.70
N PHE A 348 11.33 13.71 2.99
CA PHE A 348 10.48 14.37 1.98
C PHE A 348 11.12 15.64 1.43
N LYS A 349 11.70 16.45 2.30
CA LYS A 349 12.41 17.68 1.93
C LYS A 349 13.68 17.39 1.15
N TRP A 350 14.45 16.39 1.60
CA TRP A 350 15.70 16.00 0.93
C TRP A 350 15.45 15.42 -0.46
N ILE A 351 14.41 14.59 -0.62
CA ILE A 351 14.09 13.99 -1.92
C ILE A 351 13.65 15.05 -2.94
N GLU A 352 12.90 16.06 -2.51
CA GLU A 352 12.55 17.18 -3.40
C GLU A 352 13.79 17.98 -3.83
N GLN A 353 14.69 18.29 -2.90
CA GLN A 353 15.94 18.98 -3.22
C GLN A 353 16.80 18.16 -4.18
N TYR A 354 16.93 16.86 -3.90
CA TYR A 354 17.74 15.95 -4.71
C TYR A 354 17.21 15.83 -6.14
N PHE A 355 15.93 15.62 -6.32
CA PHE A 355 15.34 15.47 -7.65
C PHE A 355 15.07 16.78 -8.38
N ARG A 356 15.26 17.93 -7.73
CA ARG A 356 15.30 19.23 -8.42
C ARG A 356 16.67 19.53 -9.07
N ASP A 357 17.72 18.81 -8.67
CA ASP A 357 19.05 18.96 -9.28
C ASP A 357 19.01 18.55 -10.76
N PRO A 358 19.41 19.46 -11.70
CA PRO A 358 19.45 19.16 -13.12
C PRO A 358 20.38 18.00 -13.49
N ALA A 359 21.45 17.74 -12.72
CA ALA A 359 22.37 16.63 -12.96
C ALA A 359 21.70 15.30 -12.64
N VAL A 360 20.99 15.21 -11.51
CA VAL A 360 20.21 14.04 -11.11
C VAL A 360 19.11 13.74 -12.13
N LYS A 361 18.35 14.76 -12.54
CA LYS A 361 17.31 14.61 -13.58
C LYS A 361 17.89 14.05 -14.88
N ARG A 362 19.00 14.61 -15.35
CA ARG A 362 19.66 14.11 -16.58
C ARG A 362 20.11 12.66 -16.45
N ALA A 363 20.70 12.29 -15.31
CA ALA A 363 21.11 10.92 -15.05
C ALA A 363 19.93 9.93 -15.07
N LEU A 364 18.75 10.37 -14.61
CA LEU A 364 17.51 9.60 -14.61
C LEU A 364 16.74 9.63 -15.95
N GLY A 365 17.21 10.37 -16.97
CA GLY A 365 16.48 10.53 -18.23
C GLY A 365 15.28 11.45 -18.14
N VAL A 366 15.23 12.29 -17.10
CA VAL A 366 14.16 13.28 -16.89
C VAL A 366 14.56 14.63 -17.47
N PRO A 367 13.65 15.35 -18.16
CA PRO A 367 13.94 16.70 -18.63
C PRO A 367 14.33 17.63 -17.47
N PRO A 368 15.41 18.43 -17.62
CA PRO A 368 15.87 19.32 -16.55
C PRO A 368 14.82 20.35 -16.09
N SER A 369 13.90 20.72 -16.99
CA SER A 369 12.80 21.66 -16.71
C SER A 369 11.64 21.03 -15.91
N PHE A 370 11.64 19.71 -15.70
CA PHE A 370 10.55 19.04 -14.96
C PHE A 370 10.49 19.55 -13.51
N ASN A 371 9.31 19.96 -13.07
CA ASN A 371 9.11 20.41 -11.70
C ASN A 371 8.69 19.20 -10.83
N TYR A 372 9.59 18.75 -9.99
CA TYR A 372 9.36 17.60 -9.13
C TYR A 372 8.76 18.02 -7.78
N THR A 373 7.77 17.24 -7.33
CA THR A 373 7.22 17.29 -5.96
C THR A 373 7.14 15.88 -5.41
N ALA A 374 7.46 15.70 -4.13
CA ALA A 374 7.38 14.40 -3.46
C ALA A 374 5.93 14.00 -3.17
N LEU A 375 5.03 14.97 -3.03
CA LEU A 375 3.59 14.80 -2.87
C LEU A 375 2.85 15.64 -3.91
N SER A 376 2.06 14.98 -4.76
CA SER A 376 1.29 15.63 -5.83
C SER A 376 -0.09 16.08 -5.34
N ALA A 377 -0.28 17.40 -5.20
CA ALA A 377 -1.58 17.97 -4.87
C ALA A 377 -2.64 17.65 -5.95
N SER A 378 -2.27 17.69 -7.23
CA SER A 378 -3.21 17.42 -8.33
C SER A 378 -3.75 15.99 -8.32
N VAL A 379 -2.96 15.00 -7.91
CA VAL A 379 -3.42 13.62 -7.71
C VAL A 379 -4.33 13.53 -6.49
N SER A 380 -3.94 14.13 -5.37
CA SER A 380 -4.77 14.17 -4.16
C SER A 380 -6.13 14.81 -4.42
N ASP A 381 -6.17 15.92 -5.15
CA ASP A 381 -7.40 16.61 -5.53
C ASP A 381 -8.28 15.75 -6.45
N ALA A 382 -7.68 15.10 -7.47
CA ALA A 382 -8.41 14.22 -8.38
C ALA A 382 -9.08 13.06 -7.61
N PHE A 383 -8.37 12.39 -6.70
CA PHE A 383 -8.93 11.32 -5.87
C PHE A 383 -9.95 11.82 -4.85
N SER A 384 -9.86 13.07 -4.44
CA SER A 384 -10.87 13.70 -3.58
C SER A 384 -12.24 13.80 -4.24
N VAL A 385 -12.30 13.87 -5.58
CA VAL A 385 -13.57 13.93 -6.35
C VAL A 385 -14.38 12.65 -6.17
N THR A 386 -13.74 11.49 -6.21
CA THR A 386 -14.40 10.18 -6.05
C THR A 386 -14.49 9.76 -4.60
N ALA A 387 -13.57 10.25 -3.75
CA ALA A 387 -13.38 9.82 -2.38
C ALA A 387 -13.32 8.28 -2.26
N ASP A 388 -12.57 7.62 -3.15
CA ASP A 388 -12.51 6.17 -3.23
C ASP A 388 -11.88 5.52 -1.98
N VAL A 389 -11.17 6.29 -1.14
CA VAL A 389 -10.73 5.90 0.20
C VAL A 389 -11.90 5.41 1.09
N MET A 390 -13.14 5.77 0.77
CA MET A 390 -14.35 5.29 1.44
C MET A 390 -14.85 3.94 0.91
N LEU A 391 -14.16 3.33 -0.07
CA LEU A 391 -14.47 2.00 -0.56
C LEU A 391 -13.79 0.91 0.29
N PRO A 392 -14.42 -0.25 0.46
CA PRO A 392 -13.91 -1.34 1.29
C PRO A 392 -12.88 -2.19 0.53
N ALA A 393 -11.71 -1.63 0.22
CA ALA A 393 -10.67 -2.31 -0.54
C ALA A 393 -10.18 -3.61 0.13
N HIS A 394 -10.31 -3.71 1.46
CA HIS A 394 -9.96 -4.92 2.21
C HIS A 394 -10.72 -6.18 1.75
N LEU A 395 -11.93 -6.03 1.21
CA LEU A 395 -12.70 -7.17 0.71
C LEU A 395 -12.06 -7.85 -0.51
N MET A 396 -11.17 -7.16 -1.22
CA MET A 396 -10.42 -7.74 -2.33
C MET A 396 -9.40 -8.78 -1.88
N TYR A 397 -8.98 -8.76 -0.61
CA TYR A 397 -8.09 -9.79 -0.08
C TYR A 397 -8.77 -11.17 0.02
N GLU A 398 -10.09 -11.24 0.15
CA GLU A 398 -10.82 -12.51 0.24
C GLU A 398 -10.61 -13.39 -1.00
N PRO A 399 -10.94 -12.94 -2.23
CA PRO A 399 -10.69 -13.73 -3.43
C PRO A 399 -9.20 -13.92 -3.75
N LEU A 400 -8.32 -12.96 -3.39
CA LEU A 400 -6.88 -13.10 -3.60
C LEU A 400 -6.29 -14.22 -2.73
N LEU A 401 -6.64 -14.26 -1.44
CA LEU A 401 -6.24 -15.33 -0.53
C LEU A 401 -6.81 -16.70 -0.97
N ALA A 402 -8.05 -16.73 -1.47
CA ALA A 402 -8.65 -17.95 -2.00
C ALA A 402 -7.93 -18.49 -3.25
N LYS A 403 -7.26 -17.62 -4.01
CA LYS A 403 -6.43 -17.97 -5.18
C LYS A 403 -4.96 -18.26 -4.82
N GLY A 404 -4.62 -18.26 -3.53
CA GLY A 404 -3.28 -18.57 -3.04
C GLY A 404 -2.31 -17.38 -3.02
N ILE A 405 -2.76 -16.16 -3.32
CA ILE A 405 -1.94 -14.95 -3.16
C ILE A 405 -1.77 -14.69 -1.66
N ARG A 406 -0.53 -14.73 -1.18
CA ARG A 406 -0.22 -14.50 0.23
C ARG A 406 -0.29 -13.02 0.57
N VAL A 407 -0.75 -12.69 1.78
CA VAL A 407 -0.95 -11.30 2.23
C VAL A 407 -0.29 -11.08 3.59
N LEU A 408 0.68 -10.18 3.63
CA LEU A 408 1.36 -9.70 4.84
C LEU A 408 0.97 -8.25 5.12
N HIS A 409 0.58 -8.00 6.37
CA HIS A 409 0.50 -6.65 6.93
C HIS A 409 1.55 -6.50 8.03
N TYR A 410 2.45 -5.50 7.91
CA TYR A 410 3.44 -5.17 8.94
C TYR A 410 3.28 -3.71 9.36
N ILE A 411 2.99 -3.49 10.63
CA ILE A 411 2.38 -2.26 11.13
C ILE A 411 3.23 -1.66 12.23
N GLY A 412 3.58 -0.37 12.11
CA GLY A 412 4.14 0.39 13.21
C GLY A 412 3.07 0.73 14.24
N ALA A 413 3.32 0.37 15.50
CA ALA A 413 2.34 0.52 16.56
C ALA A 413 2.08 1.97 16.98
N GLN A 414 2.97 2.89 16.61
CA GLN A 414 2.92 4.31 16.98
C GLN A 414 2.27 5.20 15.90
N ASP A 415 1.76 4.58 14.84
CA ASP A 415 1.09 5.26 13.75
C ASP A 415 -0.35 5.64 14.12
N GLY A 416 -0.62 6.91 14.28
CA GLY A 416 -1.96 7.46 14.47
C GLY A 416 -2.65 7.83 13.16
N ASN A 417 -1.96 7.79 12.02
CA ASN A 417 -2.58 8.05 10.71
C ASN A 417 -3.34 6.81 10.22
N CYS A 418 -2.72 5.62 10.29
CA CYS A 418 -3.32 4.33 9.93
C CYS A 418 -3.18 3.33 11.09
N ALA A 419 -3.88 3.63 12.17
CA ALA A 419 -3.72 2.97 13.46
C ALA A 419 -3.90 1.44 13.40
N TRP A 420 -2.98 0.70 14.01
CA TRP A 420 -2.91 -0.76 14.01
C TRP A 420 -4.20 -1.47 14.45
N PRO A 421 -5.02 -0.95 15.41
CA PRO A 421 -6.23 -1.64 15.81
C PRO A 421 -7.27 -1.72 14.67
N GLY A 422 -7.32 -0.70 13.80
CA GLY A 422 -8.16 -0.69 12.62
C GLY A 422 -7.74 -1.75 11.61
N VAL A 423 -6.45 -1.88 11.37
CA VAL A 423 -5.89 -2.89 10.46
C VAL A 423 -6.18 -4.30 10.98
N LEU A 424 -5.87 -4.58 12.24
CA LEU A 424 -6.16 -5.89 12.84
C LEU A 424 -7.66 -6.19 12.85
N SER A 425 -8.52 -5.17 13.02
CA SER A 425 -9.97 -5.31 13.02
C SER A 425 -10.48 -5.81 11.67
N PHE A 426 -10.14 -5.18 10.56
CA PHE A 426 -10.64 -5.64 9.26
C PHE A 426 -10.05 -7.01 8.86
N LEU A 427 -8.78 -7.28 9.21
CA LEU A 427 -8.19 -8.59 8.96
C LEU A 427 -8.96 -9.72 9.63
N LYS A 428 -9.40 -9.51 10.87
CA LYS A 428 -10.24 -10.48 11.61
C LYS A 428 -11.62 -10.67 10.99
N LEU A 429 -12.10 -9.72 10.19
CA LEU A 429 -13.42 -9.77 9.56
C LEU A 429 -13.42 -10.41 8.17
N LEU A 430 -12.25 -10.60 7.53
CA LEU A 430 -12.14 -11.19 6.20
C LEU A 430 -12.75 -12.60 6.15
N ARG A 431 -13.64 -12.83 5.18
CA ARG A 431 -14.35 -14.10 4.99
C ARG A 431 -13.52 -15.07 4.13
N THR A 432 -12.51 -15.67 4.73
CA THR A 432 -11.57 -16.59 4.08
C THR A 432 -11.49 -17.89 4.85
N PRO A 433 -10.94 -18.97 4.27
CA PRO A 433 -10.63 -20.20 5.02
C PRO A 433 -9.71 -19.95 6.22
N PHE A 434 -8.94 -18.86 6.19
CA PHE A 434 -8.00 -18.47 7.25
C PHE A 434 -8.64 -17.69 8.39
N GLN A 435 -9.88 -17.19 8.26
CA GLN A 435 -10.52 -16.31 9.25
C GLN A 435 -10.56 -16.92 10.65
N ARG A 436 -11.10 -18.12 10.78
CA ARG A 436 -11.22 -18.78 12.09
C ARG A 436 -9.84 -19.10 12.70
N PRO A 437 -8.90 -19.70 11.97
CA PRO A 437 -7.53 -19.88 12.45
C PRO A 437 -6.86 -18.56 12.84
N PHE A 438 -6.95 -17.51 12.01
CA PHE A 438 -6.34 -16.21 12.28
C PHE A 438 -6.89 -15.54 13.54
N ASN A 439 -8.21 -15.64 13.78
CA ASN A 439 -8.84 -15.10 14.97
C ASN A 439 -8.44 -15.84 16.25
N GLY A 440 -8.11 -17.13 16.14
CA GLY A 440 -7.67 -17.97 17.25
C GLY A 440 -6.16 -18.01 17.47
N ALA A 441 -5.36 -17.50 16.51
CA ALA A 441 -3.91 -17.51 16.63
C ALA A 441 -3.42 -16.49 17.67
N PRO A 442 -2.38 -16.81 18.45
CA PRO A 442 -1.73 -15.83 19.33
C PRO A 442 -0.88 -14.83 18.54
N ASP A 443 -0.63 -13.67 19.17
CA ASP A 443 0.44 -12.77 18.77
C ASP A 443 1.73 -13.25 19.44
N VAL A 444 2.66 -13.79 18.67
CA VAL A 444 3.88 -14.42 19.20
C VAL A 444 5.05 -13.44 19.10
N PRO A 445 5.81 -13.20 20.21
CA PRO A 445 7.02 -12.39 20.17
C PRO A 445 8.03 -12.90 19.12
N TRP A 446 8.69 -12.00 18.41
CA TRP A 446 9.67 -12.31 17.36
C TRP A 446 10.81 -11.25 17.37
N PRO A 447 12.06 -11.58 17.01
CA PRO A 447 12.55 -12.89 16.54
C PRO A 447 12.76 -13.93 17.64
N THR A 448 12.77 -13.53 18.91
CA THR A 448 12.90 -14.45 20.05
C THR A 448 11.69 -14.38 20.97
N PRO A 449 11.40 -15.45 21.77
CA PRO A 449 10.26 -15.45 22.71
C PRO A 449 10.31 -14.33 23.75
N ASP A 450 11.48 -13.81 24.06
CA ASP A 450 11.69 -12.73 25.04
C ASP A 450 11.67 -11.34 24.39
N SER A 451 11.47 -11.25 23.06
CA SER A 451 11.37 -9.97 22.34
C SER A 451 10.08 -9.26 22.72
N ASP A 452 10.16 -8.02 23.12
CA ASP A 452 8.99 -7.17 23.38
C ASP A 452 8.73 -6.16 22.26
N THR A 453 9.57 -6.13 21.22
CA THR A 453 9.53 -5.13 20.16
C THR A 453 8.61 -5.48 18.98
N VAL A 454 8.46 -6.77 18.69
CA VAL A 454 7.68 -7.26 17.55
C VAL A 454 6.83 -8.44 17.94
N THR A 455 5.60 -8.51 17.41
CA THR A 455 4.78 -9.70 17.48
C THR A 455 4.32 -10.13 16.08
N VAL A 456 4.25 -11.45 15.88
CA VAL A 456 3.82 -12.08 14.63
C VAL A 456 2.58 -12.93 14.87
N ARG A 457 1.57 -12.75 14.03
CA ARG A 457 0.40 -13.60 13.89
C ARG A 457 0.37 -14.12 12.46
N ALA A 458 0.64 -15.40 12.25
CA ALA A 458 0.73 -16.00 10.92
C ALA A 458 -0.12 -17.26 10.83
N ILE A 459 -0.78 -17.45 9.68
CA ILE A 459 -1.56 -18.64 9.35
C ILE A 459 -1.16 -19.16 7.98
N GLY A 460 -0.87 -20.43 7.89
CA GLY A 460 -0.38 -21.15 6.71
C GLY A 460 1.04 -21.63 6.90
N ASP A 461 1.60 -22.26 5.86
CA ASP A 461 2.95 -22.80 5.86
C ASP A 461 4.01 -21.71 5.67
N GLY A 462 5.22 -21.97 6.13
CA GLY A 462 6.35 -21.06 6.02
C GLY A 462 6.11 -19.73 6.76
N ALA A 463 6.20 -18.62 6.06
CA ALA A 463 5.87 -17.29 6.58
C ALA A 463 4.36 -17.02 6.66
N GLY A 464 3.53 -17.96 6.19
CA GLY A 464 2.08 -17.90 6.23
C GLY A 464 1.42 -17.42 4.94
N ASN A 465 0.14 -17.76 4.79
CA ASN A 465 -0.71 -17.22 3.73
C ASN A 465 -1.32 -15.88 4.12
N MET A 466 -1.66 -15.72 5.39
CA MET A 466 -2.20 -14.50 5.99
C MET A 466 -1.42 -14.19 7.26
N THR A 467 -0.68 -13.08 7.24
CA THR A 467 0.23 -12.70 8.33
C THR A 467 0.05 -11.25 8.72
N TYR A 468 0.07 -11.01 10.03
CA TYR A 468 0.06 -9.69 10.65
C TYR A 468 1.25 -9.56 11.60
N ILE A 469 2.03 -8.49 11.41
CA ILE A 469 3.19 -8.16 12.27
C ILE A 469 2.97 -6.79 12.88
N LEU A 470 3.12 -6.68 14.20
CA LEU A 470 3.07 -5.42 14.91
C LEU A 470 4.47 -5.07 15.41
N ILE A 471 4.98 -3.91 14.99
CA ILE A 471 6.30 -3.38 15.35
C ILE A 471 6.10 -2.24 16.35
N LYS A 472 6.42 -2.45 17.61
CA LYS A 472 6.12 -1.50 18.70
C LYS A 472 6.88 -0.19 18.56
N GLU A 473 8.13 -0.25 18.10
CA GLU A 473 9.04 0.88 17.96
C GLU A 473 9.05 1.48 16.55
N ALA A 474 7.87 1.51 15.88
CA ALA A 474 7.72 2.13 14.58
C ALA A 474 6.41 2.91 14.47
N GLY A 475 6.44 4.02 13.72
CA GLY A 475 5.28 4.80 13.28
C GLY A 475 4.80 4.41 11.88
N HIS A 476 4.33 5.39 11.12
CA HIS A 476 3.77 5.22 9.76
C HIS A 476 4.78 4.69 8.73
N PHE A 477 6.06 4.87 8.99
CA PHE A 477 7.16 4.47 8.10
C PHE A 477 8.04 3.39 8.76
N PRO A 478 7.55 2.15 8.98
CA PRO A 478 8.29 1.13 9.73
C PRO A 478 9.67 0.84 9.15
N SER A 479 9.83 0.92 7.83
CA SER A 479 11.11 0.70 7.17
C SER A 479 12.12 1.85 7.38
N GLN A 480 11.67 3.04 7.78
CA GLN A 480 12.57 4.15 8.18
C GLN A 480 12.97 4.03 9.65
N ASP A 481 12.02 3.60 10.50
CA ASP A 481 12.24 3.48 11.94
C ASP A 481 13.06 2.22 12.28
N GLN A 482 12.83 1.11 11.57
CA GLN A 482 13.41 -0.21 11.84
C GLN A 482 13.90 -0.89 10.54
N PRO A 483 14.89 -0.33 9.81
CA PRO A 483 15.28 -0.81 8.48
C PRO A 483 15.79 -2.25 8.46
N ALA A 484 16.69 -2.63 9.40
CA ALA A 484 17.22 -3.98 9.47
C ALA A 484 16.13 -5.02 9.78
N LEU A 485 15.19 -4.68 10.69
CA LEU A 485 14.06 -5.53 11.02
C LEU A 485 13.11 -5.71 9.84
N VAL A 486 12.82 -4.62 9.10
CA VAL A 486 11.93 -4.71 7.92
C VAL A 486 12.61 -5.50 6.80
N LYS A 487 13.93 -5.38 6.62
CA LYS A 487 14.70 -6.24 5.70
C LYS A 487 14.50 -7.73 6.06
N ASP A 488 14.66 -8.08 7.33
CA ASP A 488 14.49 -9.46 7.82
C ASP A 488 13.04 -9.96 7.62
N ILE A 489 12.04 -9.13 7.91
CA ILE A 489 10.63 -9.41 7.60
C ILE A 489 10.44 -9.70 6.11
N MET A 490 11.03 -8.88 5.22
CA MET A 490 10.91 -9.07 3.78
C MET A 490 11.57 -10.36 3.32
N GLU A 491 12.74 -10.70 3.84
CA GLU A 491 13.45 -11.92 3.51
C GLU A 491 12.65 -13.17 3.95
N HIS A 492 12.17 -13.22 5.19
CA HIS A 492 11.30 -14.31 5.66
C HIS A 492 10.05 -14.47 4.79
N TRP A 493 9.39 -13.34 4.49
CA TRP A 493 8.17 -13.37 3.70
C TRP A 493 8.39 -13.83 2.26
N ILE A 494 9.35 -13.25 1.55
CA ILE A 494 9.57 -13.49 0.13
C ILE A 494 10.08 -14.91 -0.10
N TYR A 495 11.01 -15.40 0.74
CA TYR A 495 11.49 -16.77 0.68
C TYR A 495 10.56 -17.80 1.33
N ASN A 496 9.44 -17.37 1.89
CA ASN A 496 8.47 -18.19 2.59
C ASN A 496 9.09 -19.03 3.74
N ILE A 497 9.99 -18.41 4.50
CA ILE A 497 10.67 -19.03 5.64
C ILE A 497 9.85 -18.81 6.90
N SER A 498 9.68 -19.84 7.72
CA SER A 498 8.99 -19.71 9.01
C SER A 498 9.68 -18.66 9.90
N TRP A 499 8.88 -17.86 10.61
CA TRP A 499 9.35 -16.74 11.44
C TRP A 499 10.36 -17.12 12.53
N PHE A 500 10.38 -18.38 12.94
CA PHE A 500 11.28 -18.89 13.99
C PHE A 500 12.44 -19.72 13.42
N GLN A 501 12.65 -19.68 12.11
CA GLN A 501 13.80 -20.28 11.45
C GLN A 501 14.71 -19.17 10.91
N PRO A 502 16.03 -19.28 11.06
CA PRO A 502 16.92 -18.27 10.49
C PRO A 502 16.87 -18.29 8.95
N VAL A 503 16.98 -17.12 8.35
CA VAL A 503 17.23 -16.98 6.91
C VAL A 503 18.66 -17.45 6.65
N THR A 504 18.83 -18.73 6.33
CA THR A 504 20.15 -19.33 6.08
C THR A 504 20.50 -19.29 4.59
N GLU A 505 21.78 -19.52 4.26
CA GLU A 505 22.27 -19.63 2.88
C GLU A 505 21.59 -20.74 2.03
N VAL A 506 20.82 -21.62 2.66
CA VAL A 506 20.07 -22.72 2.03
C VAL A 506 18.84 -22.21 1.25
N SER A 507 18.45 -20.98 1.41
CA SER A 507 17.37 -20.31 0.65
C SER A 507 17.86 -19.66 -0.67
N ARG A 508 19.06 -20.02 -1.10
CA ARG A 508 19.66 -19.59 -2.37
C ARG A 508 19.28 -20.48 -3.55
#